data_8350b63ce9787ab1952ad0054678d378
#
_entry.id   8350b63ce9787ab1952ad0054678d378
#
_cell.length_a   1.000
_cell.length_b   1.000
_cell.length_c   1.000
_cell.angle_alpha   90.00
_cell.angle_beta   90.00
_cell.angle_gamma   90.00
#
_symmetry.space_group_name_H-M   'P 1'
#
loop_
_entity.id
_entity.type
_entity.pdbx_description
1 polymer ?
#
loop_
_entity_poly.entity_id
_entity_poly.type
_entity_poly.pdbx_seq_one_letter_code
_entity_poly.pdbx_strand_id
1 'polypeptide(L)'
;MKIYEELVARGLIAQVTDEKEIKEMINNGKAIFYIGFDPTADSLHVGHFMALCLMKRLQMAGNKPVVLIGGGTAYIGDPSGRTDMRSMMTPETIQHNCDCFKRQMERFIEFGDDKAIMVNNADWLLGLNYIDMLREVGACFSVNNMLRARCYEQRMEKGLSFLEFNYMIMQSYDFYHLFNEYGCNMQFGGDDQWSNMLGGTELIRKKLGKDAHAMTITLLLNSEGKKMGKTVGGAVWLDPNKTSPYDFYQYWRNVGDADVLKCIRMLTFLPLEQIDEMDAWEGSQLNTAKEILAFELTKLVHGEEEANRAQETARAVFAGAGTHENMPTVTLSADDFVDGKIGLLSVMVKGEMATSNGEARRLVTQGGVSVNDEKITNPSHSIELADFSNGIIVKKGKKSILKFVVE
;
A
#
# COMPACT_ATOMS: atom_id res chain seq x y z
N MET A 1 8.29 -14.08 22.86
CA MET A 1 8.89 -14.50 21.56
C MET A 1 9.80 -13.38 21.10
N LYS A 2 10.99 -13.69 20.48
CA LYS A 2 11.84 -12.66 19.88
C LYS A 2 11.32 -12.28 18.48
N ILE A 3 11.79 -11.15 17.96
CA ILE A 3 11.20 -10.58 16.72
C ILE A 3 11.38 -11.46 15.48
N TYR A 4 12.52 -12.14 15.30
CA TYR A 4 12.71 -13.02 14.14
C TYR A 4 11.70 -14.17 14.14
N GLU A 5 11.51 -14.82 15.27
CA GLU A 5 10.54 -15.90 15.45
C GLU A 5 9.09 -15.40 15.25
N GLU A 6 8.81 -14.18 15.68
CA GLU A 6 7.50 -13.55 15.41
C GLU A 6 7.27 -13.34 13.90
N LEU A 7 8.27 -12.82 13.18
CA LEU A 7 8.18 -12.64 11.74
C LEU A 7 7.97 -13.96 11.00
N VAL A 8 8.64 -15.04 11.43
CA VAL A 8 8.44 -16.41 10.89
C VAL A 8 7.02 -16.89 11.18
N ALA A 9 6.55 -16.78 12.43
CA ALA A 9 5.21 -17.24 12.83
C ALA A 9 4.08 -16.45 12.12
N ARG A 10 4.35 -15.20 11.75
CA ARG A 10 3.42 -14.38 10.95
C ARG A 10 3.50 -14.65 9.44
N GLY A 11 4.45 -15.48 8.97
CA GLY A 11 4.63 -15.77 7.55
C GLY A 11 5.18 -14.58 6.75
N LEU A 12 5.94 -13.70 7.39
CA LEU A 12 6.44 -12.46 6.78
C LEU A 12 7.77 -12.64 6.04
N ILE A 13 8.58 -13.64 6.37
CA ILE A 13 9.90 -13.85 5.77
C ILE A 13 9.78 -14.67 4.49
N ALA A 14 10.34 -14.16 3.38
CA ALA A 14 10.41 -14.89 2.11
C ALA A 14 11.84 -15.41 1.84
N GLN A 15 12.84 -14.53 1.80
CA GLN A 15 14.24 -14.89 1.54
C GLN A 15 15.17 -14.12 2.47
N VAL A 16 16.32 -14.72 2.80
CA VAL A 16 17.36 -14.14 3.64
C VAL A 16 18.73 -14.47 3.08
N THR A 17 19.70 -13.56 3.20
CA THR A 17 21.09 -13.81 2.78
C THR A 17 21.84 -14.70 3.76
N ASP A 18 21.66 -14.50 5.06
CA ASP A 18 22.21 -15.29 6.14
C ASP A 18 21.23 -15.30 7.31
N GLU A 19 20.57 -16.43 7.53
CA GLU A 19 19.54 -16.54 8.56
C GLU A 19 20.10 -16.36 9.97
N LYS A 20 21.27 -16.92 10.25
CA LYS A 20 21.87 -16.89 11.59
C LYS A 20 22.27 -15.47 11.98
N GLU A 21 22.96 -14.77 11.08
CA GLU A 21 23.42 -13.40 11.31
C GLU A 21 22.24 -12.43 11.42
N ILE A 22 21.29 -12.53 10.51
CA ILE A 22 20.06 -11.69 10.51
C ILE A 22 19.28 -11.89 11.80
N LYS A 23 19.04 -13.15 12.19
CA LYS A 23 18.33 -13.51 13.43
C LYS A 23 19.03 -12.95 14.67
N GLU A 24 20.34 -13.11 14.76
CA GLU A 24 21.10 -12.54 15.88
C GLU A 24 20.98 -11.02 15.90
N MET A 25 21.11 -10.38 14.76
CA MET A 25 21.12 -8.94 14.62
C MET A 25 19.80 -8.31 15.02
N ILE A 26 18.68 -8.74 14.41
CA ILE A 26 17.37 -8.14 14.68
C ILE A 26 16.80 -8.51 16.05
N ASN A 27 17.10 -9.70 16.56
CA ASN A 27 16.66 -10.16 17.89
C ASN A 27 17.36 -9.43 19.05
N ASN A 28 18.48 -8.79 18.78
CA ASN A 28 19.25 -8.05 19.79
C ASN A 28 19.23 -6.52 19.56
N GLY A 29 18.35 -6.02 18.67
CA GLY A 29 18.21 -4.59 18.39
C GLY A 29 19.46 -3.96 17.75
N LYS A 30 20.26 -4.74 17.03
CA LYS A 30 21.54 -4.30 16.44
C LYS A 30 21.43 -3.95 14.96
N ALA A 31 20.27 -4.17 14.34
CA ALA A 31 20.09 -3.83 12.94
C ALA A 31 19.83 -2.32 12.79
N ILE A 32 20.66 -1.68 11.98
CA ILE A 32 20.36 -0.42 11.34
C ILE A 32 19.96 -0.81 9.92
N PHE A 33 18.69 -0.66 9.60
CA PHE A 33 18.12 -1.22 8.37
C PHE A 33 17.38 -0.19 7.56
N TYR A 34 17.35 -0.37 6.24
CA TYR A 34 16.55 0.53 5.40
C TYR A 34 15.51 -0.22 4.57
N ILE A 35 14.46 0.51 4.24
CA ILE A 35 13.49 0.18 3.20
C ILE A 35 13.34 1.41 2.32
N GLY A 36 13.41 1.20 1.00
CA GLY A 36 13.24 2.24 -0.01
C GLY A 36 11.80 2.36 -0.49
N PHE A 37 11.37 3.61 -0.73
CA PHE A 37 10.04 3.94 -1.23
C PHE A 37 10.17 4.97 -2.36
N ASP A 38 9.94 4.54 -3.60
CA ASP A 38 9.90 5.44 -4.75
C ASP A 38 8.59 6.27 -4.72
N PRO A 39 8.67 7.61 -4.70
CA PRO A 39 7.52 8.51 -4.58
C PRO A 39 6.79 8.65 -5.92
N THR A 40 6.20 7.55 -6.40
CA THR A 40 5.52 7.46 -7.71
C THR A 40 4.08 7.96 -7.70
N ALA A 41 3.59 8.41 -6.56
CA ALA A 41 2.30 9.06 -6.33
C ALA A 41 2.39 9.96 -5.10
N ASP A 42 1.43 10.85 -4.92
CA ASP A 42 1.30 11.76 -3.77
C ASP A 42 0.72 11.09 -2.50
N SER A 43 0.59 9.77 -2.49
CA SER A 43 0.18 9.00 -1.32
C SER A 43 0.79 7.60 -1.33
N LEU A 44 1.06 7.09 -0.13
CA LEU A 44 1.24 5.67 0.12
C LEU A 44 -0.09 4.92 -0.07
N HIS A 45 -0.01 3.64 -0.38
CA HIS A 45 -1.18 2.77 -0.55
C HIS A 45 -0.96 1.40 0.13
N VAL A 46 -1.99 0.57 0.18
CA VAL A 46 -1.93 -0.77 0.81
C VAL A 46 -0.74 -1.62 0.34
N GLY A 47 -0.25 -1.43 -0.89
CA GLY A 47 0.97 -2.12 -1.36
C GLY A 47 2.23 -1.78 -0.58
N HIS A 48 2.32 -0.59 0.05
CA HIS A 48 3.43 -0.19 0.93
C HIS A 48 3.22 -0.62 2.38
N PHE A 49 1.99 -0.99 2.73
CA PHE A 49 1.56 -1.22 4.10
C PHE A 49 2.35 -2.35 4.79
N MET A 50 2.64 -3.43 4.08
CA MET A 50 3.47 -4.53 4.59
C MET A 50 4.86 -4.05 5.02
N ALA A 51 5.50 -3.22 4.20
CA ALA A 51 6.82 -2.67 4.49
C ALA A 51 6.77 -1.74 5.71
N LEU A 52 5.74 -0.91 5.83
CA LEU A 52 5.53 -0.03 6.99
C LEU A 52 5.29 -0.83 8.28
N CYS A 53 4.45 -1.88 8.22
CA CYS A 53 4.22 -2.77 9.36
C CYS A 53 5.49 -3.49 9.79
N LEU A 54 6.30 -3.99 8.84
CA LEU A 54 7.58 -4.61 9.14
C LEU A 54 8.51 -3.60 9.83
N MET A 55 8.65 -2.41 9.26
CA MET A 55 9.52 -1.36 9.80
C MET A 55 9.13 -0.99 11.24
N LYS A 56 7.82 -0.84 11.50
CA LYS A 56 7.28 -0.58 12.83
C LYS A 56 7.60 -1.72 13.81
N ARG A 57 7.42 -2.98 13.41
CA ARG A 57 7.73 -4.14 14.26
C ARG A 57 9.21 -4.20 14.65
N LEU A 58 10.08 -4.00 13.67
CA LEU A 58 11.53 -4.00 13.90
C LEU A 58 11.96 -2.83 14.79
N GLN A 59 11.35 -1.65 14.62
CA GLN A 59 11.57 -0.50 15.49
C GLN A 59 11.13 -0.79 16.93
N MET A 60 9.93 -1.37 17.12
CA MET A 60 9.45 -1.78 18.45
C MET A 60 10.36 -2.82 19.12
N ALA A 61 11.07 -3.64 18.34
CA ALA A 61 12.06 -4.58 18.80
C ALA A 61 13.46 -3.96 19.05
N GLY A 62 13.58 -2.64 18.98
CA GLY A 62 14.82 -1.90 19.28
C GLY A 62 15.75 -1.73 18.08
N ASN A 63 15.39 -2.15 16.88
CA ASN A 63 16.16 -1.91 15.67
C ASN A 63 15.93 -0.49 15.12
N LYS A 64 16.92 0.07 14.44
CA LYS A 64 16.89 1.45 13.95
C LYS A 64 16.52 1.51 12.46
N PRO A 65 15.33 2.03 12.10
CA PRO A 65 14.95 2.19 10.71
C PRO A 65 15.64 3.39 10.05
N VAL A 66 16.05 3.22 8.80
CA VAL A 66 16.38 4.27 7.85
C VAL A 66 15.31 4.25 6.75
N VAL A 67 14.46 5.24 6.71
CA VAL A 67 13.46 5.39 5.66
C VAL A 67 14.12 6.07 4.47
N LEU A 68 14.28 5.35 3.37
CA LEU A 68 14.84 5.90 2.15
C LEU A 68 13.72 6.32 1.21
N ILE A 69 13.63 7.62 0.93
CA ILE A 69 12.77 8.15 -0.13
C ILE A 69 13.55 8.15 -1.43
N GLY A 70 13.02 7.47 -2.43
CA GLY A 70 13.64 7.31 -3.74
C GLY A 70 13.47 8.52 -4.66
N GLY A 71 13.79 9.74 -4.18
CA GLY A 71 13.68 10.95 -4.99
C GLY A 71 14.55 10.93 -6.23
N GLY A 72 15.77 10.37 -6.13
CA GLY A 72 16.68 10.19 -7.27
C GLY A 72 16.28 9.01 -8.15
N THR A 73 15.96 7.85 -7.57
CA THR A 73 15.53 6.66 -8.33
C THR A 73 14.19 6.84 -9.03
N ALA A 74 13.32 7.73 -8.56
CA ALA A 74 12.05 8.05 -9.21
C ALA A 74 12.19 8.69 -10.60
N TYR A 75 13.35 9.30 -10.90
CA TYR A 75 13.64 9.78 -12.26
C TYR A 75 13.80 8.63 -13.27
N ILE A 76 14.18 7.46 -12.80
CA ILE A 76 14.42 6.26 -13.61
C ILE A 76 13.19 5.35 -13.60
N GLY A 77 12.72 4.98 -12.40
CA GLY A 77 11.62 4.06 -12.15
C GLY A 77 12.06 2.59 -12.12
N ASP A 78 11.67 1.92 -11.03
CA ASP A 78 11.95 0.50 -10.80
C ASP A 78 11.26 -0.41 -11.83
N PRO A 79 12.00 -1.23 -12.59
CA PRO A 79 11.44 -2.21 -13.52
C PRO A 79 10.90 -3.48 -12.85
N SER A 80 11.23 -3.75 -11.58
CA SER A 80 10.93 -5.00 -10.89
C SER A 80 9.42 -5.28 -10.82
N GLY A 81 9.04 -6.50 -11.20
CA GLY A 81 7.64 -6.95 -11.15
C GLY A 81 6.68 -6.19 -12.08
N ARG A 82 7.19 -5.59 -13.15
CA ARG A 82 6.42 -4.82 -14.15
C ARG A 82 6.64 -5.35 -15.55
N THR A 83 5.65 -5.09 -16.41
CA THR A 83 5.72 -5.40 -17.83
C THR A 83 6.01 -4.18 -18.70
N ASP A 84 5.74 -2.97 -18.20
CA ASP A 84 5.83 -1.72 -18.94
C ASP A 84 6.70 -0.70 -18.21
N MET A 85 7.38 0.18 -18.96
CA MET A 85 8.17 1.28 -18.42
C MET A 85 7.28 2.28 -17.67
N ARG A 86 7.79 2.86 -16.58
CA ARG A 86 7.09 3.94 -15.86
C ARG A 86 7.07 5.23 -16.71
N SER A 87 6.01 6.01 -16.55
CA SER A 87 5.98 7.39 -17.07
C SER A 87 6.98 8.26 -16.30
N MET A 88 7.71 9.10 -17.02
CA MET A 88 8.65 10.05 -16.40
C MET A 88 7.87 11.14 -15.67
N MET A 89 8.27 11.44 -14.45
CA MET A 89 7.69 12.51 -13.63
C MET A 89 8.61 13.74 -13.66
N THR A 90 8.02 14.92 -13.43
CA THR A 90 8.83 16.15 -13.29
C THR A 90 9.48 16.22 -11.92
N PRO A 91 10.60 16.96 -11.74
CA PRO A 91 11.24 17.17 -10.45
C PRO A 91 10.29 17.70 -9.37
N GLU A 92 9.42 18.63 -9.76
CA GLU A 92 8.42 19.24 -8.84
C GLU A 92 7.42 18.21 -8.36
N THR A 93 6.94 17.33 -9.24
CA THR A 93 6.04 16.22 -8.89
C THR A 93 6.72 15.24 -7.94
N ILE A 94 7.98 14.90 -8.20
CA ILE A 94 8.76 14.00 -7.34
C ILE A 94 8.91 14.62 -5.95
N GLN A 95 9.30 15.89 -5.86
CA GLN A 95 9.46 16.59 -4.58
C GLN A 95 8.14 16.65 -3.79
N HIS A 96 7.05 17.00 -4.45
CA HIS A 96 5.72 17.00 -3.84
C HIS A 96 5.36 15.64 -3.25
N ASN A 97 5.59 14.57 -4.01
CA ASN A 97 5.32 13.20 -3.57
C ASN A 97 6.20 12.78 -2.39
N CYS A 98 7.49 13.18 -2.39
CA CYS A 98 8.40 12.96 -1.25
C CYS A 98 7.84 13.57 0.04
N ASP A 99 7.38 14.83 -0.03
CA ASP A 99 6.81 15.54 1.11
C ASP A 99 5.51 14.87 1.61
N CYS A 100 4.71 14.35 0.69
CA CYS A 100 3.50 13.60 1.04
C CYS A 100 3.84 12.29 1.76
N PHE A 101 4.80 11.52 1.26
CA PHE A 101 5.25 10.28 1.89
C PHE A 101 5.78 10.51 3.30
N LYS A 102 6.62 11.54 3.48
CA LYS A 102 7.18 11.91 4.78
C LYS A 102 6.08 12.08 5.84
N ARG A 103 5.09 12.92 5.55
CA ARG A 103 3.97 13.18 6.47
C ARG A 103 3.15 11.94 6.81
N GLN A 104 2.99 11.03 5.85
CA GLN A 104 2.24 9.80 6.08
C GLN A 104 3.02 8.78 6.91
N MET A 105 4.35 8.67 6.69
CA MET A 105 5.21 7.73 7.41
C MET A 105 5.38 8.07 8.89
N GLU A 106 5.32 9.35 9.25
CA GLU A 106 5.36 9.83 10.64
C GLU A 106 4.24 9.25 11.52
N ARG A 107 3.17 8.72 10.93
CA ARG A 107 2.10 8.01 11.66
C ARG A 107 2.47 6.58 12.05
N PHE A 108 3.42 5.97 11.33
CA PHE A 108 3.82 4.58 11.55
C PHE A 108 5.14 4.47 12.30
N ILE A 109 6.09 5.34 11.99
CA ILE A 109 7.47 5.27 12.42
C ILE A 109 7.77 6.44 13.32
N GLU A 110 8.43 6.18 14.44
CA GLU A 110 8.91 7.22 15.35
C GLU A 110 10.26 7.73 14.87
N PHE A 111 10.32 9.01 14.49
CA PHE A 111 11.54 9.68 14.06
C PHE A 111 12.22 10.42 15.20
N GLY A 112 13.55 10.56 15.16
CA GLY A 112 14.37 11.25 16.14
C GLY A 112 15.79 10.73 16.17
N ASP A 113 16.68 11.35 16.96
CA ASP A 113 18.13 11.08 16.97
C ASP A 113 18.51 9.61 17.22
N ASP A 114 17.83 8.96 18.16
CA ASP A 114 18.04 7.54 18.49
C ASP A 114 16.96 6.60 17.94
N LYS A 115 16.07 7.12 17.09
CA LYS A 115 14.95 6.39 16.52
C LYS A 115 15.16 6.17 15.03
N ALA A 116 14.13 6.42 14.21
CA ALA A 116 14.26 6.38 12.76
C ALA A 116 14.84 7.68 12.21
N ILE A 117 15.54 7.57 11.10
CA ILE A 117 15.91 8.71 10.25
C ILE A 117 15.24 8.57 8.89
N MET A 118 15.01 9.69 8.23
CA MET A 118 14.51 9.75 6.86
C MET A 118 15.54 10.43 5.98
N VAL A 119 15.88 9.79 4.86
CA VAL A 119 16.84 10.29 3.89
C VAL A 119 16.27 10.23 2.48
N ASN A 120 16.78 11.06 1.58
CA ASN A 120 16.38 11.10 0.18
C ASN A 120 17.58 10.78 -0.71
N ASN A 121 17.50 9.73 -1.54
CA ASN A 121 18.64 9.38 -2.40
C ASN A 121 18.91 10.40 -3.52
N ALA A 122 18.04 11.37 -3.75
CA ALA A 122 18.35 12.52 -4.59
C ALA A 122 19.57 13.31 -4.09
N ASP A 123 19.80 13.35 -2.77
CA ASP A 123 20.88 14.11 -2.15
C ASP A 123 22.26 13.63 -2.58
N TRP A 124 22.40 12.34 -2.91
CA TRP A 124 23.67 11.78 -3.40
C TRP A 124 23.64 11.33 -4.85
N LEU A 125 22.51 10.81 -5.36
CA LEU A 125 22.46 10.28 -6.73
C LEU A 125 22.51 11.38 -7.78
N LEU A 126 21.84 12.52 -7.58
CA LEU A 126 21.79 13.61 -8.58
C LEU A 126 23.12 14.34 -8.73
N GLY A 127 23.99 14.28 -7.73
CA GLY A 127 25.33 14.87 -7.77
C GLY A 127 26.44 13.95 -8.29
N LEU A 128 26.16 12.67 -8.60
CA LEU A 128 27.16 11.73 -9.03
C LEU A 128 27.73 12.06 -10.42
N ASN A 129 29.06 12.06 -10.52
CA ASN A 129 29.71 12.11 -11.83
C ASN A 129 29.54 10.76 -12.53
N TYR A 130 29.05 10.79 -13.76
CA TYR A 130 28.77 9.58 -14.54
C TYR A 130 30.01 8.71 -14.77
N ILE A 131 31.15 9.32 -15.09
CA ILE A 131 32.40 8.57 -15.35
C ILE A 131 32.92 7.93 -14.06
N ASP A 132 32.87 8.65 -12.94
CA ASP A 132 33.31 8.12 -11.65
C ASP A 132 32.40 6.99 -11.21
N MET A 133 31.08 7.12 -11.40
CA MET A 133 30.11 6.07 -11.12
C MET A 133 30.37 4.80 -11.94
N LEU A 134 30.61 4.93 -13.25
CA LEU A 134 30.97 3.78 -14.10
C LEU A 134 32.28 3.12 -13.68
N ARG A 135 33.26 3.92 -13.33
CA ARG A 135 34.59 3.44 -12.99
C ARG A 135 34.63 2.77 -11.62
N GLU A 136 34.00 3.37 -10.62
CA GLU A 136 34.09 2.94 -9.22
C GLU A 136 33.02 1.91 -8.86
N VAL A 137 31.83 2.03 -9.39
CA VAL A 137 30.70 1.19 -9.08
C VAL A 137 30.39 0.23 -10.22
N GLY A 138 30.27 0.74 -11.45
CA GLY A 138 29.96 -0.07 -12.64
C GLY A 138 30.95 -1.24 -12.83
N ALA A 139 32.24 -1.04 -12.52
CA ALA A 139 33.25 -2.10 -12.57
C ALA A 139 32.96 -3.27 -11.60
N CYS A 140 32.13 -3.09 -10.59
CA CYS A 140 31.72 -4.15 -9.66
C CYS A 140 30.58 -5.03 -10.20
N PHE A 141 29.94 -4.65 -11.31
CA PHE A 141 28.79 -5.35 -11.87
C PHE A 141 29.13 -6.08 -13.16
N SER A 142 28.63 -7.31 -13.30
CA SER A 142 28.71 -8.07 -14.54
C SER A 142 27.39 -7.96 -15.29
N VAL A 143 27.39 -7.42 -16.49
CA VAL A 143 26.21 -7.32 -17.37
C VAL A 143 25.56 -8.70 -17.55
N ASN A 144 26.36 -9.75 -17.77
CA ASN A 144 25.84 -11.11 -17.93
C ASN A 144 25.08 -11.61 -16.70
N ASN A 145 25.53 -11.25 -15.49
CA ASN A 145 24.85 -11.62 -14.25
C ASN A 145 23.58 -10.77 -14.06
N MET A 146 23.66 -9.47 -14.36
CA MET A 146 22.50 -8.58 -14.29
C MET A 146 21.38 -9.04 -15.22
N LEU A 147 21.69 -9.40 -16.47
CA LEU A 147 20.70 -9.87 -17.45
C LEU A 147 19.99 -11.18 -17.04
N ARG A 148 20.58 -11.97 -16.13
CA ARG A 148 19.96 -13.17 -15.57
C ARG A 148 19.14 -12.88 -14.30
N ALA A 149 19.14 -11.64 -13.82
CA ALA A 149 18.43 -11.28 -12.62
C ALA A 149 16.93 -11.28 -12.86
N ARG A 150 16.18 -11.88 -11.92
CA ARG A 150 14.72 -12.02 -11.99
C ARG A 150 13.98 -10.69 -12.20
N CYS A 151 14.52 -9.59 -11.69
CA CYS A 151 13.92 -8.26 -11.85
C CYS A 151 13.84 -7.81 -13.32
N TYR A 152 14.64 -8.36 -14.21
CA TYR A 152 14.64 -8.01 -15.64
C TYR A 152 13.88 -8.99 -16.54
N GLU A 153 13.58 -10.22 -16.10
CA GLU A 153 12.98 -11.27 -16.94
C GLU A 153 11.76 -10.78 -17.74
N GLN A 154 10.79 -10.19 -17.05
CA GLN A 154 9.54 -9.74 -17.69
C GLN A 154 9.74 -8.54 -18.61
N ARG A 155 10.76 -7.71 -18.33
CA ARG A 155 11.09 -6.55 -19.14
C ARG A 155 11.87 -6.92 -20.40
N MET A 156 12.69 -7.97 -20.35
CA MET A 156 13.48 -8.41 -21.52
C MET A 156 12.58 -8.86 -22.68
N GLU A 157 11.44 -9.47 -22.41
CA GLU A 157 10.48 -9.89 -23.44
C GLU A 157 9.88 -8.70 -24.21
N LYS A 158 9.71 -7.55 -23.56
CA LYS A 158 9.11 -6.32 -24.14
C LYS A 158 10.15 -5.24 -24.51
N GLY A 159 11.41 -5.50 -24.23
CA GLY A 159 12.51 -4.56 -24.43
C GLY A 159 12.85 -3.78 -23.15
N LEU A 160 13.97 -4.16 -22.52
CA LEU A 160 14.55 -3.47 -21.37
C LEU A 160 15.36 -2.27 -21.86
N SER A 161 15.02 -1.06 -21.40
CA SER A 161 15.79 0.14 -21.72
C SER A 161 17.10 0.19 -20.92
N PHE A 162 18.13 0.87 -21.44
CA PHE A 162 19.37 1.12 -20.72
C PHE A 162 19.11 1.92 -19.42
N LEU A 163 18.12 2.80 -19.44
CA LEU A 163 17.69 3.56 -18.28
C LEU A 163 17.25 2.60 -17.14
N GLU A 164 16.29 1.72 -17.41
CA GLU A 164 15.78 0.74 -16.45
C GLU A 164 16.86 -0.25 -15.98
N PHE A 165 17.78 -0.62 -16.89
CA PHE A 165 18.90 -1.52 -16.57
C PHE A 165 19.83 -0.95 -15.50
N ASN A 166 19.97 0.38 -15.42
CA ASN A 166 20.79 1.02 -14.39
C ASN A 166 20.12 1.09 -13.02
N TYR A 167 18.81 0.81 -12.89
CA TYR A 167 18.12 0.92 -11.61
C TYR A 167 18.76 0.04 -10.52
N MET A 168 19.10 -1.21 -10.82
CA MET A 168 19.80 -2.11 -9.89
C MET A 168 21.09 -1.51 -9.35
N ILE A 169 21.87 -0.84 -10.21
CA ILE A 169 23.16 -0.23 -9.83
C ILE A 169 22.91 0.95 -8.87
N MET A 170 21.89 1.76 -9.14
CA MET A 170 21.53 2.90 -8.30
C MET A 170 21.06 2.43 -6.90
N GLN A 171 20.17 1.44 -6.83
CA GLN A 171 19.72 0.88 -5.56
C GLN A 171 20.87 0.19 -4.79
N SER A 172 21.80 -0.44 -5.51
CA SER A 172 23.00 -1.02 -4.89
C SER A 172 23.91 0.07 -4.31
N TYR A 173 24.04 1.20 -5.01
CA TYR A 173 24.77 2.35 -4.54
C TYR A 173 24.12 3.00 -3.32
N ASP A 174 22.79 3.06 -3.27
CA ASP A 174 22.06 3.52 -2.09
C ASP A 174 22.44 2.70 -0.86
N PHE A 175 22.45 1.37 -0.96
CA PHE A 175 22.84 0.52 0.16
C PHE A 175 24.30 0.73 0.58
N TYR A 176 25.20 0.84 -0.39
CA TYR A 176 26.61 1.14 -0.14
C TYR A 176 26.80 2.50 0.55
N HIS A 177 26.08 3.54 0.10
CA HIS A 177 26.10 4.88 0.69
C HIS A 177 25.57 4.84 2.14
N LEU A 178 24.40 4.24 2.34
CA LEU A 178 23.80 4.11 3.68
C LEU A 178 24.65 3.28 4.63
N PHE A 179 25.36 2.28 4.13
CA PHE A 179 26.29 1.49 4.94
C PHE A 179 27.46 2.34 5.44
N ASN A 180 28.04 3.18 4.58
CA ASN A 180 29.18 4.04 4.94
C ASN A 180 28.78 5.21 5.85
N GLU A 181 27.69 5.91 5.51
CA GLU A 181 27.34 7.17 6.17
C GLU A 181 26.50 6.95 7.44
N TYR A 182 25.66 5.91 7.46
CA TYR A 182 24.70 5.69 8.54
C TYR A 182 24.90 4.36 9.28
N GLY A 183 25.89 3.57 8.89
CA GLY A 183 26.11 2.23 9.46
C GLY A 183 24.99 1.24 9.16
N CYS A 184 24.22 1.48 8.09
CA CYS A 184 23.08 0.66 7.70
C CYS A 184 23.58 -0.72 7.24
N ASN A 185 23.35 -1.76 8.05
CA ASN A 185 23.88 -3.11 7.84
C ASN A 185 22.86 -4.08 7.25
N MET A 186 21.59 -3.66 7.08
CA MET A 186 20.54 -4.50 6.53
C MET A 186 19.64 -3.74 5.56
N GLN A 187 19.20 -4.44 4.51
CA GLN A 187 18.14 -3.99 3.62
C GLN A 187 16.93 -4.92 3.71
N PHE A 188 15.73 -4.33 3.79
CA PHE A 188 14.47 -5.06 3.67
C PHE A 188 13.70 -4.58 2.45
N GLY A 189 12.91 -5.46 1.86
CA GLY A 189 12.05 -5.15 0.72
C GLY A 189 11.08 -6.26 0.40
N GLY A 190 10.19 -6.04 -0.57
CA GLY A 190 9.34 -7.10 -1.12
C GLY A 190 10.15 -8.16 -1.85
N ASP A 191 9.59 -9.35 -2.01
CA ASP A 191 10.29 -10.46 -2.68
C ASP A 191 10.67 -10.18 -4.14
N ASP A 192 9.98 -9.26 -4.78
CA ASP A 192 10.32 -8.75 -6.11
C ASP A 192 11.61 -7.91 -6.15
N GLN A 193 12.10 -7.45 -4.99
CA GLN A 193 13.33 -6.65 -4.85
C GLN A 193 14.61 -7.46 -4.63
N TRP A 194 14.50 -8.79 -4.48
CA TRP A 194 15.61 -9.65 -4.09
C TRP A 194 16.89 -9.43 -4.92
N SER A 195 16.76 -9.39 -6.24
CA SER A 195 17.93 -9.21 -7.13
C SER A 195 18.61 -7.85 -6.94
N ASN A 196 17.84 -6.77 -6.75
CA ASN A 196 18.37 -5.43 -6.48
C ASN A 196 19.11 -5.39 -5.14
N MET A 197 18.53 -6.03 -4.11
CA MET A 197 19.11 -6.09 -2.76
C MET A 197 20.44 -6.86 -2.73
N LEU A 198 20.53 -7.97 -3.45
CA LEU A 198 21.78 -8.73 -3.60
C LEU A 198 22.87 -7.92 -4.31
N GLY A 199 22.51 -7.06 -5.26
CA GLY A 199 23.44 -6.12 -5.88
C GLY A 199 24.13 -5.22 -4.86
N GLY A 200 23.37 -4.72 -3.87
CA GLY A 200 23.87 -3.88 -2.79
C GLY A 200 24.80 -4.63 -1.83
N THR A 201 24.41 -5.82 -1.37
CA THR A 201 25.27 -6.65 -0.49
C THR A 201 26.59 -7.00 -1.19
N GLU A 202 26.54 -7.36 -2.46
CA GLU A 202 27.73 -7.69 -3.26
C GLU A 202 28.63 -6.47 -3.51
N LEU A 203 28.06 -5.29 -3.73
CA LEU A 203 28.83 -4.05 -3.89
C LEU A 203 29.60 -3.71 -2.60
N ILE A 204 28.94 -3.80 -1.42
CA ILE A 204 29.55 -3.58 -0.12
C ILE A 204 30.71 -4.58 0.09
N ARG A 205 30.48 -5.85 -0.17
CA ARG A 205 31.51 -6.90 -0.06
C ARG A 205 32.72 -6.61 -0.97
N LYS A 206 32.49 -6.22 -2.22
CA LYS A 206 33.60 -5.95 -3.17
C LYS A 206 34.36 -4.68 -2.84
N LYS A 207 33.69 -3.62 -2.43
CA LYS A 207 34.32 -2.33 -2.17
C LYS A 207 34.97 -2.24 -0.78
N LEU A 208 34.36 -2.85 0.22
CA LEU A 208 34.76 -2.68 1.63
C LEU A 208 35.28 -3.96 2.29
N GLY A 209 35.11 -5.14 1.68
CA GLY A 209 35.42 -6.41 2.29
C GLY A 209 34.57 -6.69 3.56
N LYS A 210 33.39 -6.10 3.65
CA LYS A 210 32.46 -6.23 4.77
C LYS A 210 31.18 -6.92 4.34
N ASP A 211 30.48 -7.53 5.29
CA ASP A 211 29.20 -8.16 5.05
C ASP A 211 28.05 -7.20 5.38
N ALA A 212 27.05 -7.20 4.53
CA ALA A 212 25.76 -6.57 4.74
C ALA A 212 24.67 -7.57 4.36
N HIS A 213 23.51 -7.46 4.97
CA HIS A 213 22.47 -8.48 4.89
C HIS A 213 21.22 -7.96 4.20
N ALA A 214 20.45 -8.88 3.60
CA ALA A 214 19.19 -8.60 2.96
C ALA A 214 18.15 -9.63 3.38
N MET A 215 16.91 -9.16 3.60
CA MET A 215 15.75 -10.01 3.86
C MET A 215 14.57 -9.49 3.08
N THR A 216 13.90 -10.37 2.35
CA THR A 216 12.64 -10.03 1.69
C THR A 216 11.43 -10.48 2.49
N ILE A 217 10.35 -9.73 2.34
CA ILE A 217 9.05 -10.06 2.90
C ILE A 217 8.14 -10.63 1.84
N THR A 218 7.29 -11.56 2.28
CA THR A 218 6.24 -12.15 1.45
C THR A 218 5.34 -11.05 0.88
N LEU A 219 5.03 -11.14 -0.41
CA LEU A 219 4.09 -10.22 -1.04
C LEU A 219 2.66 -10.47 -0.54
N LEU A 220 1.92 -9.40 -0.32
CA LEU A 220 0.52 -9.48 0.07
C LEU A 220 -0.34 -9.82 -1.15
N LEU A 221 -0.59 -11.12 -1.33
CA LEU A 221 -1.41 -11.66 -2.41
C LEU A 221 -2.71 -12.20 -1.83
N ASN A 222 -3.80 -12.05 -2.58
CA ASN A 222 -5.05 -12.75 -2.27
C ASN A 222 -4.98 -14.23 -2.69
N SER A 223 -6.01 -15.00 -2.38
CA SER A 223 -6.14 -16.43 -2.71
C SER A 223 -6.09 -16.74 -4.22
N GLU A 224 -6.34 -15.74 -5.08
CA GLU A 224 -6.18 -15.86 -6.53
C GLU A 224 -4.75 -15.53 -7.01
N GLY A 225 -3.81 -15.24 -6.11
CA GLY A 225 -2.44 -14.84 -6.44
C GLY A 225 -2.28 -13.41 -6.94
N LYS A 226 -3.29 -12.55 -6.79
CA LYS A 226 -3.24 -11.15 -7.19
C LYS A 226 -2.75 -10.26 -6.05
N LYS A 227 -1.91 -9.27 -6.35
CA LYS A 227 -1.46 -8.26 -5.36
C LYS A 227 -2.67 -7.53 -4.78
N MET A 228 -2.79 -7.50 -3.45
CA MET A 228 -3.84 -6.76 -2.73
C MET A 228 -3.58 -5.25 -2.75
N GLY A 229 -4.60 -4.45 -2.41
CA GLY A 229 -4.51 -2.99 -2.37
C GLY A 229 -4.93 -2.29 -3.65
N LYS A 230 -5.54 -3.01 -4.57
CA LYS A 230 -6.19 -2.45 -5.76
C LYS A 230 -7.65 -2.88 -5.82
N THR A 231 -8.51 -1.95 -6.17
CA THR A 231 -9.93 -2.17 -6.48
C THR A 231 -10.18 -1.86 -7.95
N VAL A 232 -11.42 -2.01 -8.40
CA VAL A 232 -11.83 -1.56 -9.74
C VAL A 232 -11.63 -0.04 -9.91
N GLY A 233 -11.74 0.72 -8.82
CA GLY A 233 -11.50 2.18 -8.78
C GLY A 233 -10.02 2.59 -8.62
N GLY A 234 -9.08 1.65 -8.57
CA GLY A 234 -7.64 1.94 -8.45
C GLY A 234 -7.01 1.49 -7.14
N ALA A 235 -5.96 2.18 -6.69
CA ALA A 235 -5.26 1.86 -5.46
C ALA A 235 -6.08 2.26 -4.22
N VAL A 236 -5.97 1.47 -3.14
CA VAL A 236 -6.47 1.82 -1.82
C VAL A 236 -5.38 2.62 -1.10
N TRP A 237 -5.63 3.92 -0.96
CA TRP A 237 -4.66 4.89 -0.45
C TRP A 237 -4.66 4.96 1.07
N LEU A 238 -3.53 5.37 1.65
CA LEU A 238 -3.43 5.66 3.08
C LEU A 238 -3.78 7.12 3.42
N ASP A 239 -3.88 7.98 2.40
CA ASP A 239 -4.35 9.35 2.57
C ASP A 239 -5.88 9.37 2.71
N PRO A 240 -6.44 9.93 3.80
CA PRO A 240 -7.89 9.97 4.02
C PRO A 240 -8.64 10.82 2.99
N ASN A 241 -7.95 11.73 2.28
CA ASN A 241 -8.56 12.53 1.22
C ASN A 241 -8.70 11.77 -0.10
N LYS A 242 -7.99 10.64 -0.27
CA LYS A 242 -8.03 9.78 -1.47
C LYS A 242 -8.84 8.52 -1.26
N THR A 243 -8.74 7.91 -0.09
CA THR A 243 -9.57 6.79 0.37
C THR A 243 -10.03 7.14 1.77
N SER A 244 -11.31 7.42 1.93
CA SER A 244 -11.84 7.80 3.24
C SER A 244 -11.58 6.69 4.28
N PRO A 245 -11.50 7.00 5.59
CA PRO A 245 -11.36 5.98 6.63
C PRO A 245 -12.46 4.92 6.58
N TYR A 246 -13.68 5.31 6.17
CA TYR A 246 -14.78 4.38 5.98
C TYR A 246 -14.55 3.44 4.78
N ASP A 247 -14.10 3.95 3.63
CA ASP A 247 -13.83 3.12 2.45
C ASP A 247 -12.61 2.22 2.69
N PHE A 248 -11.60 2.70 3.42
CA PHE A 248 -10.47 1.91 3.86
C PHE A 248 -10.92 0.75 4.79
N TYR A 249 -11.81 1.04 5.75
CA TYR A 249 -12.43 0.04 6.61
C TYR A 249 -13.22 -0.98 5.78
N GLN A 250 -14.06 -0.52 4.85
CA GLN A 250 -14.87 -1.38 3.99
C GLN A 250 -14.02 -2.25 3.07
N TYR A 251 -12.90 -1.76 2.57
CA TYR A 251 -11.97 -2.58 1.81
C TYR A 251 -11.54 -3.83 2.59
N TRP A 252 -11.11 -3.66 3.83
CA TRP A 252 -10.68 -4.77 4.68
C TRP A 252 -11.84 -5.62 5.18
N ARG A 253 -12.98 -5.01 5.45
CA ARG A 253 -14.22 -5.72 5.83
C ARG A 253 -14.75 -6.63 4.73
N ASN A 254 -14.42 -6.35 3.48
CA ASN A 254 -14.83 -7.09 2.29
C ASN A 254 -13.75 -8.05 1.74
N VAL A 255 -12.67 -8.27 2.46
CA VAL A 255 -11.66 -9.29 2.12
C VAL A 255 -12.31 -10.68 2.08
N GLY A 256 -11.84 -11.55 1.17
CA GLY A 256 -12.35 -12.92 1.03
C GLY A 256 -12.18 -13.76 2.29
N ASP A 257 -13.07 -14.72 2.51
CA ASP A 257 -13.00 -15.61 3.67
C ASP A 257 -11.67 -16.39 3.70
N ALA A 258 -11.16 -16.78 2.54
CA ALA A 258 -9.88 -17.48 2.41
C ALA A 258 -8.65 -16.61 2.74
N ASP A 259 -8.80 -15.29 2.78
CA ASP A 259 -7.69 -14.35 2.94
C ASP A 259 -7.67 -13.66 4.31
N VAL A 260 -8.79 -13.59 5.00
CA VAL A 260 -8.94 -12.75 6.20
C VAL A 260 -7.98 -13.13 7.33
N LEU A 261 -7.87 -14.41 7.67
CA LEU A 261 -7.00 -14.87 8.76
C LEU A 261 -5.52 -14.65 8.43
N LYS A 262 -5.14 -14.89 7.18
CA LYS A 262 -3.80 -14.56 6.66
C LYS A 262 -3.51 -13.06 6.79
N CYS A 263 -4.44 -12.19 6.41
CA CYS A 263 -4.28 -10.75 6.54
C CYS A 263 -4.17 -10.31 8.02
N ILE A 264 -4.96 -10.89 8.93
CA ILE A 264 -4.84 -10.63 10.36
C ILE A 264 -3.44 -10.99 10.84
N ARG A 265 -2.94 -12.18 10.52
CA ARG A 265 -1.63 -12.67 10.94
C ARG A 265 -0.49 -11.80 10.45
N MET A 266 -0.53 -11.39 9.19
CA MET A 266 0.56 -10.63 8.56
C MET A 266 0.55 -9.14 8.92
N LEU A 267 -0.62 -8.52 9.01
CA LEU A 267 -0.75 -7.06 9.02
C LEU A 267 -1.07 -6.48 10.40
N THR A 268 -1.80 -7.19 11.27
CA THR A 268 -2.20 -6.66 12.58
C THR A 268 -1.10 -6.83 13.62
N PHE A 269 -1.17 -6.02 14.69
CA PHE A 269 -0.29 -6.11 15.86
C PHE A 269 -0.93 -6.91 17.01
N LEU A 270 -1.97 -7.67 16.73
CA LEU A 270 -2.60 -8.56 17.71
C LEU A 270 -1.61 -9.64 18.20
N PRO A 271 -1.70 -10.07 19.47
CA PRO A 271 -0.92 -11.19 19.98
C PRO A 271 -1.11 -12.45 19.12
N LEU A 272 -0.03 -13.22 18.91
CA LEU A 272 -0.10 -14.44 18.11
C LEU A 272 -1.03 -15.49 18.73
N GLU A 273 -1.07 -15.57 20.05
CA GLU A 273 -1.96 -16.48 20.80
C GLU A 273 -3.43 -16.22 20.42
N GLN A 274 -3.83 -14.96 20.35
CA GLN A 274 -5.18 -14.57 19.93
C GLN A 274 -5.45 -14.93 18.45
N ILE A 275 -4.43 -14.77 17.60
CA ILE A 275 -4.56 -15.10 16.17
C ILE A 275 -4.62 -16.62 15.98
N ASP A 276 -3.85 -17.40 16.75
CA ASP A 276 -3.86 -18.86 16.70
C ASP A 276 -5.23 -19.43 17.10
N GLU A 277 -5.93 -18.79 18.06
CA GLU A 277 -7.31 -19.14 18.39
C GLU A 277 -8.27 -18.88 17.20
N MET A 278 -8.01 -17.84 16.40
CA MET A 278 -8.83 -17.51 15.24
C MET A 278 -8.62 -18.48 14.07
N ASP A 279 -7.51 -19.22 13.99
CA ASP A 279 -7.24 -20.16 12.89
C ASP A 279 -8.29 -21.29 12.79
N ALA A 280 -9.01 -21.57 13.89
CA ALA A 280 -10.11 -22.52 13.91
C ALA A 280 -11.47 -21.90 13.53
N TRP A 281 -11.52 -20.61 13.20
CA TRP A 281 -12.79 -19.94 12.91
C TRP A 281 -13.30 -20.26 11.52
N GLU A 282 -14.59 -20.56 11.42
CA GLU A 282 -15.28 -20.90 10.19
C GLU A 282 -16.64 -20.19 10.08
N GLY A 283 -17.20 -20.16 8.90
CA GLY A 283 -18.55 -19.67 8.64
C GLY A 283 -18.78 -18.24 9.12
N SER A 284 -19.74 -18.05 10.02
CA SER A 284 -20.10 -16.72 10.55
C SER A 284 -19.00 -16.06 11.38
N GLN A 285 -18.09 -16.84 11.99
CA GLN A 285 -16.96 -16.30 12.76
C GLN A 285 -15.98 -15.53 11.88
N LEU A 286 -15.84 -15.89 10.59
CA LEU A 286 -15.03 -15.13 9.64
C LEU A 286 -15.55 -13.70 9.44
N ASN A 287 -16.85 -13.44 9.63
CA ASN A 287 -17.36 -12.07 9.60
C ASN A 287 -16.83 -11.26 10.79
N THR A 288 -16.71 -11.86 11.96
CA THR A 288 -16.08 -11.22 13.13
C THR A 288 -14.59 -10.99 12.86
N ALA A 289 -13.88 -11.96 12.27
CA ALA A 289 -12.49 -11.79 11.88
C ALA A 289 -12.29 -10.61 10.91
N LYS A 290 -13.18 -10.44 9.93
CA LYS A 290 -13.17 -9.30 9.01
C LYS A 290 -13.41 -7.96 9.72
N GLU A 291 -14.27 -7.91 10.73
CA GLU A 291 -14.47 -6.71 11.55
C GLU A 291 -13.21 -6.36 12.35
N ILE A 292 -12.58 -7.36 12.95
CA ILE A 292 -11.32 -7.19 13.68
C ILE A 292 -10.23 -6.68 12.73
N LEU A 293 -10.05 -7.33 11.58
CA LEU A 293 -9.08 -6.90 10.57
C LEU A 293 -9.29 -5.45 10.15
N ALA A 294 -10.53 -5.11 9.77
CA ALA A 294 -10.87 -3.76 9.31
C ALA A 294 -10.66 -2.72 10.40
N PHE A 295 -11.05 -3.01 11.63
CA PHE A 295 -10.86 -2.12 12.77
C PHE A 295 -9.37 -1.89 13.07
N GLU A 296 -8.60 -2.96 13.24
CA GLU A 296 -7.17 -2.87 13.59
C GLU A 296 -6.36 -2.12 12.53
N LEU A 297 -6.62 -2.36 11.23
CA LEU A 297 -5.89 -1.68 10.17
C LEU A 297 -6.34 -0.23 9.99
N THR A 298 -7.63 0.07 10.16
CA THR A 298 -8.11 1.46 10.13
C THR A 298 -7.58 2.25 11.33
N LYS A 299 -7.56 1.65 12.52
CA LYS A 299 -6.95 2.24 13.72
C LYS A 299 -5.47 2.56 13.50
N LEU A 300 -4.72 1.64 12.88
CA LEU A 300 -3.30 1.83 12.62
C LEU A 300 -3.02 2.97 11.64
N VAL A 301 -3.85 3.15 10.62
CA VAL A 301 -3.65 4.15 9.55
C VAL A 301 -4.28 5.49 9.88
N HIS A 302 -5.51 5.50 10.41
CA HIS A 302 -6.34 6.70 10.57
C HIS A 302 -6.59 7.08 12.03
N GLY A 303 -6.19 6.22 12.97
CA GLY A 303 -6.42 6.43 14.40
C GLY A 303 -7.68 5.75 14.91
N GLU A 304 -7.77 5.63 16.25
CA GLU A 304 -8.83 4.86 16.92
C GLU A 304 -10.21 5.51 16.76
N GLU A 305 -10.28 6.83 16.78
CA GLU A 305 -11.55 7.57 16.63
C GLU A 305 -12.18 7.30 15.25
N GLU A 306 -11.39 7.40 14.18
CA GLU A 306 -11.87 7.11 12.81
C GLU A 306 -12.21 5.64 12.63
N ALA A 307 -11.48 4.72 13.26
CA ALA A 307 -11.79 3.29 13.22
C ALA A 307 -13.13 2.98 13.91
N ASN A 308 -13.40 3.57 15.08
CA ASN A 308 -14.67 3.44 15.76
C ASN A 308 -15.81 3.99 14.91
N ARG A 309 -15.65 5.21 14.38
CA ARG A 309 -16.65 5.86 13.51
C ARG A 309 -16.96 5.01 12.26
N ALA A 310 -15.94 4.48 11.60
CA ALA A 310 -16.11 3.63 10.44
C ALA A 310 -16.82 2.31 10.79
N GLN A 311 -16.48 1.69 11.92
CA GLN A 311 -17.11 0.45 12.39
C GLN A 311 -18.59 0.67 12.77
N GLU A 312 -18.91 1.72 13.51
CA GLU A 312 -20.27 2.09 13.88
C GLU A 312 -21.13 2.35 12.66
N THR A 313 -20.59 3.13 11.69
CA THR A 313 -21.28 3.39 10.42
C THR A 313 -21.53 2.10 9.65
N ALA A 314 -20.52 1.21 9.55
CA ALA A 314 -20.67 -0.06 8.86
C ALA A 314 -21.75 -0.93 9.52
N ARG A 315 -21.74 -1.05 10.86
CA ARG A 315 -22.76 -1.82 11.61
C ARG A 315 -24.17 -1.24 11.45
N ALA A 316 -24.30 0.08 11.52
CA ALA A 316 -25.58 0.77 11.34
C ALA A 316 -26.17 0.52 9.96
N VAL A 317 -25.34 0.57 8.92
CA VAL A 317 -25.73 0.26 7.54
C VAL A 317 -26.23 -1.18 7.39
N PHE A 318 -25.57 -2.14 8.05
CA PHE A 318 -25.97 -3.55 8.00
C PHE A 318 -27.23 -3.86 8.81
N ALA A 319 -27.45 -3.14 9.92
CA ALA A 319 -28.63 -3.32 10.77
C ALA A 319 -29.91 -2.67 10.20
N GLY A 320 -29.80 -1.88 9.11
CA GLY A 320 -30.93 -1.15 8.54
C GLY A 320 -31.45 0.01 9.43
N ALA A 321 -30.68 0.38 10.48
CA ALA A 321 -31.10 1.35 11.51
C ALA A 321 -30.15 2.57 11.59
N GLY A 322 -29.31 2.81 10.58
CA GLY A 322 -28.22 3.78 10.68
C GLY A 322 -28.66 5.23 10.56
N THR A 323 -28.17 6.08 11.46
CA THR A 323 -28.05 7.52 11.23
C THR A 323 -27.01 7.74 10.14
N HIS A 324 -27.43 8.41 9.06
CA HIS A 324 -26.66 8.55 7.81
C HIS A 324 -25.59 9.65 7.86
N GLU A 325 -25.17 10.09 9.06
CA GLU A 325 -24.28 11.26 9.23
C GLU A 325 -22.82 11.02 8.85
N ASN A 326 -22.36 9.78 8.87
CA ASN A 326 -20.94 9.43 8.59
C ASN A 326 -20.72 8.60 7.31
N MET A 327 -21.69 8.61 6.39
CA MET A 327 -21.54 7.93 5.10
C MET A 327 -20.67 8.74 4.14
N PRO A 328 -19.89 8.06 3.26
CA PRO A 328 -19.26 8.74 2.14
C PRO A 328 -20.29 9.54 1.39
N THR A 329 -20.07 10.85 1.31
CA THR A 329 -21.05 11.80 0.74
C THR A 329 -20.50 12.37 -0.55
N VAL A 330 -21.32 12.37 -1.58
CA VAL A 330 -21.04 13.01 -2.86
C VAL A 330 -21.94 14.24 -2.99
N THR A 331 -21.32 15.40 -3.22
CA THR A 331 -22.07 16.64 -3.47
C THR A 331 -22.37 16.78 -4.94
N LEU A 332 -23.63 16.95 -5.25
CA LEU A 332 -24.14 17.26 -6.60
C LEU A 332 -24.33 18.78 -6.70
N SER A 333 -24.09 19.32 -7.89
CA SER A 333 -24.43 20.72 -8.19
C SER A 333 -25.90 20.86 -8.57
N ALA A 334 -26.49 22.02 -8.27
CA ALA A 334 -27.82 22.36 -8.77
C ALA A 334 -27.92 22.30 -10.32
N ASP A 335 -26.80 22.55 -11.01
CA ASP A 335 -26.69 22.46 -12.47
C ASP A 335 -26.82 21.03 -13.03
N ASP A 336 -26.73 20.02 -12.16
CA ASP A 336 -26.88 18.61 -12.53
C ASP A 336 -28.33 18.20 -12.72
N PHE A 337 -29.26 19.10 -12.34
CA PHE A 337 -30.69 18.86 -12.41
C PHE A 337 -31.31 19.55 -13.65
N VAL A 338 -32.05 18.77 -14.40
CA VAL A 338 -32.85 19.28 -15.54
C VAL A 338 -34.32 19.28 -15.13
N ASP A 339 -34.97 20.42 -15.22
CA ASP A 339 -36.35 20.61 -14.76
C ASP A 339 -36.60 20.13 -13.32
N GLY A 340 -35.60 20.38 -12.44
CA GLY A 340 -35.64 20.00 -11.02
C GLY A 340 -35.49 18.51 -10.75
N LYS A 341 -35.01 17.72 -11.71
CA LYS A 341 -34.80 16.26 -11.57
C LYS A 341 -33.45 15.81 -12.08
N ILE A 342 -32.90 14.77 -11.46
CA ILE A 342 -31.69 14.09 -11.90
C ILE A 342 -31.98 12.59 -12.12
N GLY A 343 -31.48 12.02 -13.21
CA GLY A 343 -31.61 10.56 -13.46
C GLY A 343 -30.74 9.72 -12.55
N LEU A 344 -31.27 8.62 -12.00
CA LEU A 344 -30.53 7.72 -11.14
C LEU A 344 -29.21 7.23 -11.76
N LEU A 345 -29.21 6.98 -13.09
CA LEU A 345 -27.98 6.55 -13.78
C LEU A 345 -26.89 7.62 -13.70
N SER A 346 -27.25 8.89 -13.84
CA SER A 346 -26.30 10.02 -13.73
C SER A 346 -25.78 10.16 -12.30
N VAL A 347 -26.63 10.00 -11.29
CA VAL A 347 -26.24 9.98 -9.88
C VAL A 347 -25.20 8.88 -9.63
N MET A 348 -25.47 7.66 -10.13
CA MET A 348 -24.55 6.53 -9.97
C MET A 348 -23.19 6.74 -10.66
N VAL A 349 -23.17 7.37 -11.82
CA VAL A 349 -21.91 7.66 -12.53
C VAL A 349 -21.15 8.78 -11.83
N LYS A 350 -21.81 9.84 -11.37
CA LYS A 350 -21.17 10.93 -10.61
C LYS A 350 -20.61 10.48 -9.26
N GLY A 351 -21.27 9.52 -8.62
CA GLY A 351 -20.78 8.87 -7.40
C GLY A 351 -19.80 7.72 -7.67
N GLU A 352 -19.31 7.55 -8.90
CA GLU A 352 -18.39 6.47 -9.28
C GLU A 352 -18.88 5.06 -8.93
N MET A 353 -20.18 4.92 -8.67
CA MET A 353 -20.83 3.61 -8.45
C MET A 353 -20.91 2.79 -9.74
N ALA A 354 -20.80 3.45 -10.88
CA ALA A 354 -20.73 2.84 -12.20
C ALA A 354 -19.79 3.64 -13.10
N THR A 355 -19.05 2.96 -13.97
CA THR A 355 -18.09 3.59 -14.89
C THR A 355 -18.77 4.26 -16.08
N SER A 356 -20.04 3.96 -16.31
CA SER A 356 -20.83 4.53 -17.39
C SER A 356 -22.35 4.37 -17.16
N ASN A 357 -23.14 5.19 -17.85
CA ASN A 357 -24.61 5.03 -17.86
C ASN A 357 -25.06 3.65 -18.36
N GLY A 358 -24.29 3.00 -19.24
CA GLY A 358 -24.56 1.65 -19.72
C GLY A 358 -24.40 0.60 -18.61
N GLU A 359 -23.37 0.71 -17.78
CA GLU A 359 -23.19 -0.15 -16.61
C GLU A 359 -24.26 0.12 -15.55
N ALA A 360 -24.50 1.39 -15.22
CA ALA A 360 -25.53 1.78 -14.27
C ALA A 360 -26.92 1.22 -14.68
N ARG A 361 -27.27 1.29 -15.97
CA ARG A 361 -28.50 0.73 -16.53
C ARG A 361 -28.61 -0.77 -16.28
N ARG A 362 -27.55 -1.53 -16.55
CA ARG A 362 -27.54 -3.00 -16.31
C ARG A 362 -27.74 -3.31 -14.83
N LEU A 363 -27.04 -2.60 -13.94
CA LEU A 363 -27.15 -2.78 -12.49
C LEU A 363 -28.58 -2.52 -11.99
N VAL A 364 -29.20 -1.43 -12.43
CA VAL A 364 -30.58 -1.08 -12.08
C VAL A 364 -31.57 -2.13 -12.62
N THR A 365 -31.46 -2.52 -13.88
CA THR A 365 -32.35 -3.51 -14.51
C THR A 365 -32.26 -4.88 -13.84
N GLN A 366 -31.07 -5.27 -13.37
CA GLN A 366 -30.84 -6.50 -12.62
C GLN A 366 -31.33 -6.44 -11.16
N GLY A 367 -31.86 -5.26 -10.73
CA GLY A 367 -32.35 -5.06 -9.38
C GLY A 367 -31.23 -5.02 -8.33
N GLY A 368 -30.03 -4.66 -8.74
CA GLY A 368 -28.85 -4.51 -7.86
C GLY A 368 -28.74 -3.12 -7.23
N VAL A 369 -29.72 -2.22 -7.40
CA VAL A 369 -29.68 -0.84 -6.91
C VAL A 369 -30.91 -0.53 -6.06
N SER A 370 -30.71 0.17 -4.94
CA SER A 370 -31.78 0.77 -4.16
C SER A 370 -31.50 2.24 -3.86
N VAL A 371 -32.54 3.03 -3.72
CA VAL A 371 -32.53 4.44 -3.31
C VAL A 371 -33.35 4.54 -2.02
N ASN A 372 -32.74 5.07 -0.96
CA ASN A 372 -33.36 5.16 0.38
C ASN A 372 -34.02 3.82 0.82
N ASP A 373 -33.30 2.70 0.62
CA ASP A 373 -33.75 1.32 0.87
C ASP A 373 -34.84 0.77 -0.05
N GLU A 374 -35.40 1.58 -0.95
CA GLU A 374 -36.34 1.13 -1.95
C GLU A 374 -35.61 0.58 -3.17
N LYS A 375 -35.91 -0.66 -3.57
CA LYS A 375 -35.28 -1.31 -4.71
C LYS A 375 -35.78 -0.71 -6.02
N ILE A 376 -34.85 -0.20 -6.83
CA ILE A 376 -35.16 0.41 -8.12
C ILE A 376 -34.77 -0.55 -9.24
N THR A 377 -35.72 -0.86 -10.11
CA THR A 377 -35.50 -1.70 -11.30
C THR A 377 -35.74 -0.95 -12.62
N ASN A 378 -36.34 0.25 -12.55
CA ASN A 378 -36.55 1.08 -13.71
C ASN A 378 -35.31 1.96 -13.99
N PRO A 379 -34.61 1.77 -15.11
CA PRO A 379 -33.42 2.57 -15.42
C PRO A 379 -33.74 4.03 -15.79
N SER A 380 -34.99 4.36 -16.01
CA SER A 380 -35.45 5.74 -16.25
C SER A 380 -35.90 6.44 -14.96
N HIS A 381 -35.63 5.85 -13.79
CA HIS A 381 -35.95 6.46 -12.51
C HIS A 381 -35.22 7.79 -12.37
N SER A 382 -35.95 8.83 -12.02
CA SER A 382 -35.45 10.18 -11.74
C SER A 382 -35.77 10.56 -10.29
N ILE A 383 -34.91 11.36 -9.70
CA ILE A 383 -34.98 11.81 -8.31
C ILE A 383 -35.21 13.32 -8.37
N GLU A 384 -36.14 13.82 -7.58
CA GLU A 384 -36.45 15.25 -7.52
C GLU A 384 -35.46 16.00 -6.61
N LEU A 385 -35.13 17.23 -6.93
CA LEU A 385 -34.24 18.07 -6.13
C LEU A 385 -34.73 18.18 -4.67
N ALA A 386 -36.04 18.23 -4.46
CA ALA A 386 -36.66 18.31 -3.14
C ALA A 386 -36.36 17.08 -2.26
N ASP A 387 -36.13 15.92 -2.86
CA ASP A 387 -35.82 14.66 -2.13
C ASP A 387 -34.46 14.71 -1.47
N PHE A 388 -33.56 15.59 -1.95
CA PHE A 388 -32.19 15.73 -1.39
C PHE A 388 -32.13 16.56 -0.11
N SER A 389 -33.22 17.05 0.44
CA SER A 389 -33.25 17.89 1.65
C SER A 389 -32.53 17.26 2.86
N ASN A 390 -32.54 15.94 2.99
CA ASN A 390 -31.80 15.17 4.01
C ASN A 390 -30.68 14.30 3.40
N GLY A 391 -30.39 14.49 2.12
CA GLY A 391 -29.52 13.63 1.32
C GLY A 391 -30.24 12.33 0.91
N ILE A 392 -29.79 11.77 -0.19
CA ILE A 392 -30.29 10.50 -0.76
C ILE A 392 -29.22 9.43 -0.64
N ILE A 393 -29.63 8.25 -0.24
CA ILE A 393 -28.76 7.09 -0.12
C ILE A 393 -28.98 6.18 -1.30
N VAL A 394 -27.92 5.93 -2.05
CA VAL A 394 -27.91 4.96 -3.14
C VAL A 394 -27.05 3.77 -2.74
N LYS A 395 -27.60 2.54 -2.84
CA LYS A 395 -26.89 1.27 -2.60
C LYS A 395 -26.73 0.51 -3.90
N LYS A 396 -25.53 0.01 -4.19
CA LYS A 396 -25.22 -0.93 -5.26
C LYS A 396 -24.84 -2.28 -4.67
N GLY A 397 -25.73 -3.27 -4.76
CA GLY A 397 -25.57 -4.58 -4.11
C GLY A 397 -25.45 -4.45 -2.61
N LYS A 398 -24.67 -5.36 -2.01
CA LYS A 398 -24.44 -5.40 -0.54
C LYS A 398 -23.20 -4.63 -0.08
N LYS A 399 -22.40 -4.10 -1.01
CA LYS A 399 -21.03 -3.66 -0.70
C LYS A 399 -20.74 -2.18 -0.97
N SER A 400 -21.54 -1.50 -1.75
CA SER A 400 -21.30 -0.09 -2.10
C SER A 400 -22.52 0.75 -1.74
N ILE A 401 -22.29 1.79 -0.96
CA ILE A 401 -23.33 2.71 -0.48
C ILE A 401 -22.76 4.12 -0.42
N LEU A 402 -23.50 5.09 -0.94
CA LEU A 402 -23.15 6.50 -0.95
C LEU A 402 -24.35 7.35 -0.56
N LYS A 403 -24.08 8.44 0.15
CA LYS A 403 -25.01 9.53 0.39
C LYS A 403 -24.77 10.62 -0.64
N PHE A 404 -25.83 11.12 -1.23
CA PHE A 404 -25.79 12.26 -2.16
C PHE A 404 -26.50 13.46 -1.53
N VAL A 405 -25.86 14.61 -1.57
CA VAL A 405 -26.39 15.91 -1.12
C VAL A 405 -26.29 16.91 -2.28
N VAL A 406 -26.99 18.02 -2.20
CA VAL A 406 -26.95 19.09 -3.21
C VAL A 406 -26.48 20.38 -2.54
N GLU A 407 -25.55 21.05 -3.19
CA GLU A 407 -25.13 22.42 -2.89
C GLU A 407 -25.80 23.42 -3.82
#